data_4397ceee02b270260a020ac85f78a97b
#
_entry.id   4397ceee02b270260a020ac85f78a97b
#
_cell.length_a   1.000
_cell.length_b   1.000
_cell.length_c   1.000
_cell.angle_alpha   90.00
_cell.angle_beta   90.00
_cell.angle_gamma   90.00
#
_symmetry.space_group_name_H-M   'P 1'
#
loop_
_entity.id
_entity.type
_entity.pdbx_description
1 polymer ?
#
loop_
_entity_poly.entity_id
_entity_poly.type
_entity_poly.pdbx_seq_one_letter_code
_entity_poly.pdbx_strand_id
1 'polypeptide(L)'
;MKYEIEKSSGYLRIDRPQRFSSTPPTLYGFVPRTLCGPEVANLFGAHDPHAAERVRVIRETGHQFEADGDALDICVFSERPVDRSEIIAEAVVVGGLTMLDGGTADDKILAVLKDDAVWGAARAVEDLPVALVERLIHYFATYKMRPGHPSAAEVLGTYGPEHAHAVIAASMKDYDHAIASVAVR
;
A
#
# COMPACT_ATOMS: atom_id res chain seq x y z
N MET A 1 -2.25 -11.29 12.49
CA MET A 1 -1.34 -12.22 11.78
C MET A 1 -1.26 -11.73 10.35
N LYS A 2 -0.07 -11.63 9.77
CA LYS A 2 0.09 -11.27 8.34
C LYS A 2 0.21 -12.56 7.54
N TYR A 3 -0.58 -12.64 6.46
CA TYR A 3 -0.48 -13.69 5.46
C TYR A 3 0.15 -13.09 4.19
N GLU A 4 0.92 -13.90 3.49
CA GLU A 4 1.48 -13.61 2.16
C GLU A 4 1.27 -14.78 1.23
N ILE A 5 1.13 -14.51 -0.07
CA ILE A 5 1.16 -15.57 -1.08
C ILE A 5 2.61 -16.01 -1.25
N GLU A 6 2.86 -17.29 -1.01
CA GLU A 6 4.15 -17.90 -1.32
C GLU A 6 4.27 -18.06 -2.83
N LYS A 7 5.20 -17.29 -3.44
CA LYS A 7 5.24 -17.09 -4.91
C LYS A 7 5.50 -18.38 -5.70
N SER A 8 6.14 -19.37 -5.11
CA SER A 8 6.45 -20.62 -5.79
C SER A 8 5.30 -21.61 -5.80
N SER A 9 4.48 -21.64 -4.76
CA SER A 9 3.39 -22.60 -4.58
C SER A 9 2.00 -22.01 -4.80
N GLY A 10 1.85 -20.70 -4.69
CA GLY A 10 0.57 -19.99 -4.75
C GLY A 10 -0.28 -20.11 -3.47
N TYR A 11 0.21 -20.80 -2.45
CA TYR A 11 -0.51 -20.93 -1.18
C TYR A 11 -0.29 -19.74 -0.27
N LEU A 12 -1.25 -19.48 0.63
CA LEU A 12 -1.07 -18.54 1.72
C LEU A 12 -0.10 -19.08 2.76
N ARG A 13 0.88 -18.30 3.09
CA ARG A 13 1.86 -18.54 4.14
C ARG A 13 1.68 -17.50 5.25
N ILE A 14 1.88 -17.92 6.48
CA ILE A 14 2.05 -16.96 7.58
C ILE A 14 3.43 -16.33 7.43
N ASP A 15 3.45 -15.04 7.07
CA ASP A 15 4.70 -14.26 6.99
C ASP A 15 5.21 -13.96 8.40
N ARG A 16 4.36 -13.34 9.21
CA ARG A 16 4.72 -13.05 10.59
C ARG A 16 3.50 -13.06 11.52
N PRO A 17 3.62 -13.67 12.70
CA PRO A 17 2.69 -13.38 13.77
C PRO A 17 2.90 -11.93 14.22
N GLN A 18 1.83 -11.19 14.46
CA GLN A 18 1.92 -9.88 15.11
C GLN A 18 2.42 -10.09 16.54
N ARG A 19 3.62 -9.58 16.84
CA ARG A 19 4.25 -9.76 18.16
C ARG A 19 3.71 -8.81 19.21
N PHE A 20 3.08 -7.73 18.78
CA PHE A 20 2.56 -6.66 19.62
C PHE A 20 1.09 -6.38 19.27
N SER A 21 0.50 -5.35 19.83
CA SER A 21 -0.92 -5.00 19.70
C SER A 21 -1.33 -4.47 18.30
N SER A 22 -0.43 -4.37 17.34
CA SER A 22 -0.72 -3.86 16.01
C SER A 22 -1.64 -4.80 15.24
N THR A 23 -2.86 -4.33 14.95
CA THR A 23 -3.84 -5.04 14.12
C THR A 23 -4.26 -4.10 12.99
N PRO A 24 -4.25 -4.55 11.71
CA PRO A 24 -4.73 -3.71 10.62
C PRO A 24 -6.16 -3.25 10.89
N PRO A 25 -6.45 -1.94 10.81
CA PRO A 25 -7.80 -1.43 11.08
C PRO A 25 -8.75 -1.55 9.89
N THR A 26 -8.28 -2.14 8.79
CA THR A 26 -9.01 -2.33 7.53
C THR A 26 -8.81 -3.77 7.03
N LEU A 27 -9.58 -4.18 6.02
CA LEU A 27 -9.17 -5.29 5.18
C LEU A 27 -7.86 -4.89 4.51
N TYR A 28 -6.91 -5.80 4.47
CA TYR A 28 -5.61 -5.59 3.86
C TYR A 28 -5.35 -6.65 2.79
N GLY A 29 -5.01 -6.23 1.62
CA GLY A 29 -4.75 -7.10 0.49
C GLY A 29 -3.92 -6.41 -0.57
N PHE A 30 -3.98 -6.89 -1.79
CA PHE A 30 -3.27 -6.32 -2.94
C PHE A 30 -4.19 -6.24 -4.17
N VAL A 31 -3.85 -5.35 -5.09
CA VAL A 31 -4.52 -5.24 -6.38
C VAL A 31 -3.95 -6.30 -7.32
N PRO A 32 -4.76 -7.23 -7.86
CA PRO A 32 -4.27 -8.25 -8.77
C PRO A 32 -3.65 -7.66 -10.05
N ARG A 33 -2.64 -8.33 -10.61
CA ARG A 33 -1.93 -7.93 -11.84
C ARG A 33 -1.26 -6.56 -11.72
N THR A 34 -0.65 -6.30 -10.58
CA THR A 34 0.15 -5.11 -10.31
C THR A 34 1.54 -5.51 -9.82
N LEU A 35 2.50 -4.62 -10.00
CA LEU A 35 3.86 -4.70 -9.50
C LEU A 35 4.35 -3.30 -9.19
N CYS A 36 4.88 -3.06 -8.01
CA CYS A 36 5.50 -1.79 -7.65
C CYS A 36 6.95 -1.79 -8.16
N GLY A 37 7.16 -1.24 -9.34
CA GLY A 37 8.44 -1.19 -10.03
C GLY A 37 8.86 0.23 -10.41
N PRO A 38 9.64 0.42 -11.48
CA PRO A 38 10.17 1.73 -11.87
C PRO A 38 9.10 2.78 -12.18
N GLU A 39 7.97 2.40 -12.80
CA GLU A 39 6.89 3.33 -13.12
C GLU A 39 6.25 3.89 -11.83
N VAL A 40 6.03 3.02 -10.83
CA VAL A 40 5.52 3.43 -9.50
C VAL A 40 6.55 4.31 -8.79
N ALA A 41 7.83 3.93 -8.76
CA ALA A 41 8.89 4.72 -8.14
C ALA A 41 9.02 6.13 -8.75
N ASN A 42 8.78 6.29 -10.05
CA ASN A 42 8.81 7.56 -10.74
C ASN A 42 7.65 8.50 -10.36
N LEU A 43 6.52 7.95 -9.93
CA LEU A 43 5.37 8.73 -9.47
C LEU A 43 5.48 9.12 -8.00
N PHE A 44 6.31 8.44 -7.22
CA PHE A 44 6.44 8.72 -5.80
C PHE A 44 6.90 10.15 -5.57
N GLY A 45 6.17 10.89 -4.74
CA GLY A 45 6.44 12.28 -4.43
C GLY A 45 5.99 13.30 -5.48
N ALA A 46 5.42 12.86 -6.62
CA ALA A 46 4.97 13.80 -7.66
C ALA A 46 3.81 14.70 -7.22
N HIS A 47 3.07 14.31 -6.20
CA HIS A 47 1.89 15.02 -5.67
C HIS A 47 2.18 15.80 -4.37
N ASP A 48 3.32 15.57 -3.73
CA ASP A 48 3.67 16.14 -2.42
C ASP A 48 5.13 16.59 -2.37
N PRO A 49 5.40 17.90 -2.13
CA PRO A 49 6.76 18.42 -2.00
C PRO A 49 7.58 17.75 -0.89
N HIS A 50 6.95 17.34 0.22
CA HIS A 50 7.66 16.65 1.31
C HIS A 50 8.14 15.26 0.88
N ALA A 51 7.28 14.50 0.19
CA ALA A 51 7.67 13.21 -0.37
C ALA A 51 8.76 13.36 -1.46
N ALA A 52 8.66 14.37 -2.33
CA ALA A 52 9.69 14.67 -3.31
C ALA A 52 11.04 14.99 -2.66
N GLU A 53 11.04 15.74 -1.57
CA GLU A 53 12.25 16.05 -0.80
C GLU A 53 12.86 14.79 -0.17
N ARG A 54 12.05 13.86 0.35
CA ARG A 54 12.54 12.58 0.88
C ARG A 54 13.23 11.76 -0.21
N VAL A 55 12.65 11.68 -1.42
CA VAL A 55 13.29 11.03 -2.58
C VAL A 55 14.64 11.68 -2.92
N ARG A 56 14.69 13.02 -2.92
CA ARG A 56 15.93 13.76 -3.17
C ARG A 56 17.02 13.38 -2.17
N VAL A 57 16.69 13.41 -0.87
CA VAL A 57 17.62 13.04 0.20
C VAL A 57 18.14 11.61 0.04
N ILE A 58 17.27 10.64 -0.28
CA ILE A 58 17.68 9.25 -0.51
C ILE A 58 18.68 9.16 -1.68
N ARG A 59 18.39 9.84 -2.79
CA ARG A 59 19.29 9.85 -3.96
C ARG A 59 20.63 10.51 -3.67
N GLU A 60 20.68 11.53 -2.83
CA GLU A 60 21.91 12.20 -2.41
C GLU A 60 22.83 11.29 -1.57
N THR A 61 22.29 10.25 -0.93
CA THR A 61 23.12 9.24 -0.25
C THR A 61 23.80 8.24 -1.19
N GLY A 62 23.58 8.38 -2.51
CA GLY A 62 24.11 7.50 -3.54
C GLY A 62 23.28 6.23 -3.76
N HIS A 63 22.11 6.11 -3.13
CA HIS A 63 21.18 5.01 -3.35
C HIS A 63 20.24 5.34 -4.52
N GLN A 64 19.97 4.33 -5.36
CA GLN A 64 18.89 4.41 -6.31
C GLN A 64 17.56 4.35 -5.56
N PHE A 65 16.64 5.27 -5.88
CA PHE A 65 15.30 5.21 -5.33
C PHE A 65 14.46 4.22 -6.13
N GLU A 66 13.90 3.23 -5.44
CA GLU A 66 13.16 2.12 -6.04
C GLU A 66 11.82 1.92 -5.32
N ALA A 67 10.90 1.21 -5.94
CA ALA A 67 9.73 0.63 -5.29
C ALA A 67 10.05 -0.78 -4.77
N ASP A 68 9.17 -1.35 -3.95
CA ASP A 68 9.43 -2.58 -3.18
C ASP A 68 9.45 -3.88 -4.01
N GLY A 69 8.99 -3.84 -5.27
CA GLY A 69 8.96 -5.00 -6.17
C GLY A 69 7.86 -6.02 -5.84
N ASP A 70 6.90 -5.67 -5.00
CA ASP A 70 5.74 -6.48 -4.67
C ASP A 70 4.46 -5.99 -5.38
N ALA A 71 3.37 -6.75 -5.26
CA ALA A 71 2.06 -6.32 -5.76
C ALA A 71 1.58 -5.10 -4.97
N LEU A 72 0.86 -4.19 -5.64
CA LEU A 72 0.37 -2.96 -5.02
C LEU A 72 -0.63 -3.24 -3.91
N ASP A 73 -0.29 -2.84 -2.70
CA ASP A 73 -1.09 -3.03 -1.50
C ASP A 73 -2.34 -2.13 -1.47
N ILE A 74 -3.42 -2.67 -0.92
CA ILE A 74 -4.69 -1.95 -0.75
C ILE A 74 -5.28 -2.16 0.64
N CYS A 75 -5.78 -1.07 1.23
CA CYS A 75 -6.53 -1.03 2.47
C CYS A 75 -7.99 -0.73 2.14
N VAL A 76 -8.90 -1.64 2.46
CA VAL A 76 -10.32 -1.50 2.16
C VAL A 76 -11.11 -1.32 3.46
N PHE A 77 -11.75 -0.15 3.61
CA PHE A 77 -12.67 0.10 4.70
C PHE A 77 -13.99 -0.65 4.47
N SER A 78 -14.47 -1.31 5.51
CA SER A 78 -15.74 -2.03 5.53
C SER A 78 -16.41 -1.87 6.88
N GLU A 79 -17.73 -1.72 6.89
CA GLU A 79 -18.54 -1.69 8.12
C GLU A 79 -18.36 -2.98 8.94
N ARG A 80 -18.26 -4.11 8.24
CA ARG A 80 -18.19 -5.43 8.86
C ARG A 80 -16.80 -6.04 8.67
N PRO A 81 -16.29 -6.72 9.70
CA PRO A 81 -15.06 -7.47 9.55
C PRO A 81 -15.26 -8.64 8.58
N VAL A 82 -14.25 -8.88 7.76
CA VAL A 82 -14.13 -10.09 6.94
C VAL A 82 -13.04 -10.94 7.54
N ASP A 83 -13.40 -12.13 8.01
CA ASP A 83 -12.54 -13.06 8.71
C ASP A 83 -11.99 -14.18 7.79
N ARG A 84 -12.16 -14.00 6.48
CA ARG A 84 -11.69 -14.94 5.44
C ARG A 84 -10.56 -14.31 4.64
N SER A 85 -9.60 -15.14 4.27
CA SER A 85 -8.61 -14.88 3.23
C SER A 85 -9.02 -15.50 1.90
N GLU A 86 -8.25 -15.26 0.84
CA GLU A 86 -8.45 -15.83 -0.50
C GLU A 86 -9.80 -15.44 -1.13
N ILE A 87 -10.23 -14.22 -0.87
CA ILE A 87 -11.44 -13.65 -1.48
C ILE A 87 -11.08 -12.55 -2.46
N ILE A 88 -11.90 -12.38 -3.48
CA ILE A 88 -11.88 -11.21 -4.36
C ILE A 88 -12.98 -10.26 -3.87
N ALA A 89 -12.61 -9.01 -3.60
CA ALA A 89 -13.52 -7.96 -3.23
C ALA A 89 -13.50 -6.85 -4.26
N GLU A 90 -14.66 -6.30 -4.60
CA GLU A 90 -14.76 -5.06 -5.37
C GLU A 90 -14.71 -3.87 -4.43
N ALA A 91 -13.86 -2.90 -4.73
CA ALA A 91 -13.69 -1.71 -3.90
C ALA A 91 -13.67 -0.44 -4.76
N VAL A 92 -14.07 0.66 -4.14
CA VAL A 92 -14.03 2.01 -4.74
C VAL A 92 -12.81 2.74 -4.17
N VAL A 93 -11.88 3.14 -5.02
CA VAL A 93 -10.68 3.87 -4.63
C VAL A 93 -11.05 5.27 -4.15
N VAL A 94 -10.57 5.65 -2.97
CA VAL A 94 -10.79 6.96 -2.37
C VAL A 94 -9.50 7.76 -2.20
N GLY A 95 -8.34 7.13 -2.41
CA GLY A 95 -7.04 7.78 -2.33
C GLY A 95 -5.92 6.80 -1.99
N GLY A 96 -4.88 7.28 -1.31
CA GLY A 96 -3.77 6.45 -0.87
C GLY A 96 -2.94 7.09 0.24
N LEU A 97 -2.00 6.32 0.75
CA LEU A 97 -0.95 6.76 1.67
C LEU A 97 0.38 6.79 0.93
N THR A 98 1.08 7.91 1.01
CA THR A 98 2.48 8.00 0.60
C THR A 98 3.34 7.42 1.72
N MET A 99 4.01 6.32 1.44
CA MET A 99 4.76 5.60 2.45
C MET A 99 6.14 5.16 1.94
N LEU A 100 7.14 5.25 2.81
CA LEU A 100 8.45 4.64 2.63
C LEU A 100 8.61 3.48 3.61
N ASP A 101 9.23 2.39 3.18
CA ASP A 101 9.68 1.31 4.04
C ASP A 101 11.18 1.05 3.81
N GLY A 102 12.00 1.40 4.79
CA GLY A 102 13.45 1.30 4.65
C GLY A 102 14.05 2.16 3.55
N GLY A 103 13.37 3.23 3.13
CA GLY A 103 13.78 4.12 2.03
C GLY A 103 13.27 3.71 0.65
N THR A 104 12.47 2.64 0.55
CA THR A 104 11.83 2.15 -0.68
C THR A 104 10.39 2.65 -0.73
N ALA A 105 9.88 3.00 -1.92
CA ALA A 105 8.47 3.37 -2.09
C ALA A 105 7.56 2.18 -1.82
N ASP A 106 6.59 2.37 -0.93
CA ASP A 106 5.67 1.32 -0.47
C ASP A 106 4.27 1.92 -0.22
N ASP A 107 3.72 2.61 -1.21
CA ASP A 107 2.42 3.26 -1.16
C ASP A 107 1.30 2.25 -0.88
N LYS A 108 0.26 2.72 -0.18
CA LYS A 108 -0.94 1.92 0.10
C LYS A 108 -2.16 2.59 -0.51
N ILE A 109 -2.87 1.90 -1.39
CA ILE A 109 -4.15 2.39 -1.90
C ILE A 109 -5.20 2.34 -0.79
N LEU A 110 -6.00 3.40 -0.69
CA LEU A 110 -7.15 3.48 0.19
C LEU A 110 -8.43 3.33 -0.61
N ALA A 111 -9.29 2.43 -0.17
CA ALA A 111 -10.56 2.15 -0.82
C ALA A 111 -11.65 1.85 0.21
N VAL A 112 -12.90 1.90 -0.22
CA VAL A 112 -14.06 1.43 0.54
C VAL A 112 -14.65 0.21 -0.17
N LEU A 113 -15.18 -0.73 0.58
CA LEU A 113 -15.86 -1.88 -0.01
C LEU A 113 -17.06 -1.38 -0.84
N LYS A 114 -17.17 -1.85 -2.07
CA LYS A 114 -18.26 -1.47 -2.94
C LYS A 114 -19.60 -1.88 -2.32
N ASP A 115 -20.57 -1.00 -2.40
CA ASP A 115 -21.92 -1.18 -1.84
C ASP A 115 -21.95 -1.36 -0.29
N ASP A 116 -20.87 -1.01 0.41
CA ASP A 116 -20.87 -0.95 1.87
C ASP A 116 -21.89 0.09 2.36
N ALA A 117 -22.70 -0.27 3.36
CA ALA A 117 -23.81 0.58 3.81
C ALA A 117 -23.34 1.86 4.53
N VAL A 118 -22.16 1.84 5.12
CA VAL A 118 -21.58 2.97 5.88
C VAL A 118 -20.60 3.76 5.01
N TRP A 119 -19.68 3.09 4.35
CA TRP A 119 -18.55 3.71 3.65
C TRP A 119 -18.69 3.77 2.14
N GLY A 120 -19.60 3.00 1.53
CA GLY A 120 -19.71 2.84 0.08
C GLY A 120 -20.04 4.13 -0.71
N ALA A 121 -20.46 5.20 -0.03
CA ALA A 121 -20.69 6.51 -0.63
C ALA A 121 -19.42 7.39 -0.71
N ALA A 122 -18.34 7.05 0.03
CA ALA A 122 -17.10 7.83 0.01
C ALA A 122 -16.45 7.80 -1.39
N ARG A 123 -15.88 8.93 -1.79
CA ARG A 123 -15.18 9.11 -3.08
C ARG A 123 -13.80 9.72 -2.92
N ALA A 124 -13.47 10.23 -1.74
CA ALA A 124 -12.18 10.79 -1.39
C ALA A 124 -11.82 10.43 0.06
N VAL A 125 -10.54 10.56 0.43
CA VAL A 125 -10.07 10.27 1.80
C VAL A 125 -10.78 11.19 2.80
N GLU A 126 -11.08 12.40 2.39
CA GLU A 126 -11.75 13.44 3.19
C GLU A 126 -13.21 13.08 3.55
N ASP A 127 -13.82 12.15 2.81
CA ASP A 127 -15.17 11.63 3.12
C ASP A 127 -15.15 10.61 4.28
N LEU A 128 -13.95 10.15 4.67
CA LEU A 128 -13.78 9.23 5.79
C LEU A 128 -13.57 9.99 7.09
N PRO A 129 -14.04 9.46 8.23
CA PRO A 129 -13.71 10.05 9.53
C PRO A 129 -12.19 10.14 9.74
N VAL A 130 -11.72 11.33 10.08
CA VAL A 130 -10.28 11.62 10.30
C VAL A 130 -9.63 10.59 11.24
N ALA A 131 -10.33 10.22 12.34
CA ALA A 131 -9.83 9.25 13.30
C ALA A 131 -9.59 7.84 12.72
N LEU A 132 -10.29 7.44 11.65
CA LEU A 132 -10.02 6.16 10.96
C LEU A 132 -8.76 6.25 10.12
N VAL A 133 -8.58 7.34 9.41
CA VAL A 133 -7.38 7.60 8.61
C VAL A 133 -6.15 7.71 9.51
N GLU A 134 -6.24 8.49 10.61
CA GLU A 134 -5.17 8.61 11.61
C GLU A 134 -4.79 7.26 12.24
N ARG A 135 -5.77 6.41 12.53
CA ARG A 135 -5.52 5.06 13.04
C ARG A 135 -4.75 4.21 12.03
N LEU A 136 -5.06 4.32 10.75
CA LEU A 136 -4.36 3.59 9.70
C LEU A 136 -2.93 4.11 9.52
N ILE A 137 -2.74 5.43 9.52
CA ILE A 137 -1.42 6.07 9.51
C ILE A 137 -0.59 5.58 10.70
N HIS A 138 -1.15 5.63 11.91
CA HIS A 138 -0.48 5.15 13.13
C HIS A 138 -0.12 3.66 13.02
N TYR A 139 -1.02 2.83 12.47
CA TYR A 139 -0.74 1.41 12.26
C TYR A 139 0.51 1.23 11.42
N PHE A 140 0.59 1.83 10.24
CA PHE A 140 1.74 1.68 9.35
C PHE A 140 3.02 2.30 9.89
N ALA A 141 2.94 3.41 10.61
CA ALA A 141 4.09 4.01 11.26
C ALA A 141 4.68 3.13 12.38
N THR A 142 3.89 2.25 12.98
CA THR A 142 4.28 1.52 14.21
C THR A 142 4.28 -0.01 14.09
N TYR A 143 3.68 -0.61 13.06
CA TYR A 143 3.46 -2.06 12.99
C TYR A 143 4.75 -2.90 12.94
N LYS A 144 5.86 -2.31 12.52
CA LYS A 144 7.21 -2.92 12.52
C LYS A 144 8.05 -2.55 13.74
N MET A 145 7.57 -1.63 14.59
CA MET A 145 8.29 -1.16 15.77
C MET A 145 8.50 -2.31 16.76
N ARG A 146 9.69 -2.33 17.38
CA ARG A 146 10.05 -3.28 18.45
C ARG A 146 10.72 -2.51 19.58
N PRO A 147 10.70 -3.00 20.83
CA PRO A 147 11.44 -2.39 21.89
C PRO A 147 12.92 -2.21 21.52
N GLY A 148 13.42 -0.97 21.60
CA GLY A 148 14.79 -0.61 21.22
C GLY A 148 15.05 -0.49 19.71
N HIS A 149 14.06 -0.72 18.85
CA HIS A 149 14.19 -0.61 17.39
C HIS A 149 13.02 0.22 16.83
N PRO A 150 13.25 1.45 16.36
CA PRO A 150 12.22 2.24 15.70
C PRO A 150 11.71 1.54 14.43
N SER A 151 10.53 1.91 13.97
CA SER A 151 10.03 1.48 12.68
C SER A 151 10.89 2.07 11.56
N ALA A 152 11.17 1.27 10.53
CA ALA A 152 11.76 1.76 9.28
C ALA A 152 10.69 2.31 8.32
N ALA A 153 9.41 2.10 8.65
CA ALA A 153 8.29 2.60 7.86
C ALA A 153 7.98 4.06 8.25
N GLU A 154 7.81 4.90 7.24
CA GLU A 154 7.52 6.32 7.37
C GLU A 154 6.30 6.65 6.49
N VAL A 155 5.21 7.11 7.10
CA VAL A 155 4.03 7.59 6.37
C VAL A 155 4.17 9.10 6.21
N LEU A 156 4.26 9.58 4.98
CA LEU A 156 4.51 10.98 4.65
C LEU A 156 3.23 11.79 4.52
N GLY A 157 2.12 11.17 4.12
CA GLY A 157 0.84 11.83 3.96
C GLY A 157 -0.19 10.95 3.26
N THR A 158 -1.30 11.60 2.89
CA THR A 158 -2.38 11.00 2.09
C THR A 158 -2.47 11.71 0.75
N TYR A 159 -3.03 11.05 -0.24
CA TYR A 159 -3.33 11.63 -1.54
C TYR A 159 -4.72 11.21 -2.03
N GLY A 160 -5.29 12.02 -2.91
CA GLY A 160 -6.63 11.81 -3.45
C GLY A 160 -6.74 10.71 -4.50
N PRO A 161 -7.97 10.40 -4.96
CA PRO A 161 -8.26 9.28 -5.85
C PRO A 161 -7.60 9.42 -7.24
N GLU A 162 -7.40 10.63 -7.74
CA GLU A 162 -6.76 10.84 -9.04
C GLU A 162 -5.32 10.30 -9.04
N HIS A 163 -4.53 10.66 -8.02
CA HIS A 163 -3.16 10.14 -7.88
C HIS A 163 -3.16 8.63 -7.60
N ALA A 164 -4.08 8.13 -6.80
CA ALA A 164 -4.23 6.70 -6.54
C ALA A 164 -4.47 5.89 -7.84
N HIS A 165 -5.32 6.38 -8.72
CA HIS A 165 -5.53 5.76 -10.04
C HIS A 165 -4.28 5.82 -10.91
N ALA A 166 -3.48 6.90 -10.85
CA ALA A 166 -2.21 6.98 -11.55
C ALA A 166 -1.21 5.93 -11.04
N VAL A 167 -1.12 5.73 -9.72
CA VAL A 167 -0.26 4.69 -9.10
C VAL A 167 -0.72 3.29 -9.52
N ILE A 168 -2.03 3.00 -9.51
CA ILE A 168 -2.58 1.73 -9.99
C ILE A 168 -2.21 1.52 -11.48
N ALA A 169 -2.39 2.51 -12.33
CA ALA A 169 -2.05 2.41 -13.75
C ALA A 169 -0.55 2.19 -13.98
N ALA A 170 0.32 2.83 -13.19
CA ALA A 170 1.75 2.63 -13.23
C ALA A 170 2.14 1.20 -12.80
N SER A 171 1.56 0.71 -11.72
CA SER A 171 1.82 -0.64 -11.22
C SER A 171 1.33 -1.75 -12.18
N MET A 172 0.26 -1.49 -12.93
CA MET A 172 -0.18 -2.40 -14.01
C MET A 172 0.82 -2.42 -15.17
N LYS A 173 1.40 -1.27 -15.55
CA LYS A 173 2.47 -1.22 -16.59
C LYS A 173 3.71 -1.98 -16.13
N ASP A 174 4.17 -1.77 -14.90
CA ASP A 174 5.31 -2.50 -14.35
C ASP A 174 5.06 -4.01 -14.39
N TYR A 175 3.86 -4.45 -14.02
CA TYR A 175 3.46 -5.86 -14.12
C TYR A 175 3.52 -6.40 -15.54
N ASP A 176 2.94 -5.68 -16.52
CA ASP A 176 2.94 -6.09 -17.93
C ASP A 176 4.37 -6.17 -18.49
N HIS A 177 5.25 -5.23 -18.14
CA HIS A 177 6.67 -5.27 -18.50
C HIS A 177 7.39 -6.49 -17.90
N ALA A 178 7.11 -6.81 -16.64
CA ALA A 178 7.70 -7.97 -15.98
C ALA A 178 7.26 -9.29 -16.64
N ILE A 179 5.97 -9.45 -16.94
CA ILE A 179 5.44 -10.64 -17.64
C ILE A 179 6.03 -10.77 -19.05
N ALA A 180 6.10 -9.67 -19.81
CA ALA A 180 6.68 -9.69 -21.16
C ALA A 180 8.16 -10.13 -21.13
N SER A 181 8.92 -9.71 -20.12
CA SER A 181 10.33 -10.09 -19.96
C SER A 181 10.54 -11.57 -19.64
N VAL A 182 9.57 -12.23 -19.01
CA VAL A 182 9.60 -13.67 -18.72
C VAL A 182 9.21 -14.51 -19.96
N ALA A 183 8.28 -14.00 -20.77
CA ALA A 183 7.82 -14.70 -21.98
C ALA A 183 8.86 -14.76 -23.12
N VAL A 184 9.92 -13.95 -23.04
CA VAL A 184 11.02 -13.89 -24.04
C VAL A 184 12.20 -14.81 -23.70
N ARG A 185 12.19 -15.42 -22.51
CA ARG A 185 13.19 -16.41 -22.06
C ARG A 185 12.72 -17.84 -22.25
#